data_accd98fc546b4906655005c2c0f13376
#
_entry.id   accd98fc546b4906655005c2c0f13376
#
_cell.length_a   1.000
_cell.length_b   1.000
_cell.length_c   1.000
_cell.angle_alpha   90.00
_cell.angle_beta   90.00
_cell.angle_gamma   90.00
#
_symmetry.space_group_name_H-M   'P 1'
#
loop_
_entity.id
_entity.type
_entity.pdbx_description
1 polymer ?
#
loop_
_entity_poly.entity_id
_entity_poly.type
_entity_poly.pdbx_seq_one_letter_code
_entity_poly.pdbx_strand_id
1 'polypeptide(L)'
;MSYKPPYTITPKITNLVAQISEAIGSYYAHENLRLHRVNRIKTIHGTLAIEGNTLSTEQVTAVLEGKPVVAPINEVQEVRNALKAYELLDMLDPCKVDDLLKAHATMESGLIDEIGCFRKGGAGVVSGETVIHYAPDAERVPFLVNDLFEWLRTTDEHPLIASCVFHYEFEFIHPFADGNGRTGRLWQTLILSRWRPIFKNLPIENIVYKYQKEYYKAIAVSGGKAGCTPFVEFVLGVIAETLTTQETTRKLSLIHI
;
A
#
# COMPACT_ATOMS: atom_id res chain seq x y z
N MET A 1 17.00 19.60 -13.93
CA MET A 1 15.57 19.29 -14.20
C MET A 1 15.09 18.48 -13.02
N SER A 2 13.96 18.83 -12.41
CA SER A 2 13.37 18.01 -11.35
C SER A 2 12.95 16.65 -11.92
N TYR A 3 13.12 15.58 -11.16
CA TYR A 3 12.66 14.25 -11.50
C TYR A 3 11.15 14.27 -11.78
N LYS A 4 10.71 13.60 -12.84
CA LYS A 4 9.30 13.41 -13.16
C LYS A 4 9.07 11.93 -13.53
N PRO A 5 8.29 11.18 -12.74
CA PRO A 5 7.95 9.80 -13.07
C PRO A 5 7.28 9.69 -14.45
N PRO A 6 7.59 8.66 -15.24
CA PRO A 6 6.97 8.48 -16.56
C PRO A 6 5.57 7.86 -16.43
N TYR A 7 4.53 8.60 -16.78
CA TYR A 7 3.16 8.12 -16.92
C TYR A 7 2.35 9.04 -17.86
N THR A 8 1.20 8.55 -18.30
CA THR A 8 0.26 9.28 -19.15
C THR A 8 -1.13 9.22 -18.54
N ILE A 9 -1.81 10.36 -18.48
CA ILE A 9 -3.21 10.42 -18.06
C ILE A 9 -4.09 9.90 -19.21
N THR A 10 -4.73 8.75 -18.97
CA THR A 10 -5.66 8.14 -19.92
C THR A 10 -7.10 8.51 -19.59
N PRO A 11 -8.04 8.39 -20.55
CA PRO A 11 -9.46 8.53 -20.26
C PRO A 11 -9.95 7.60 -19.15
N LYS A 12 -9.36 6.39 -19.03
CA LYS A 12 -9.67 5.45 -17.97
C LYS A 12 -9.25 6.00 -16.59
N ILE A 13 -8.04 6.57 -16.47
CA ILE A 13 -7.58 7.21 -15.22
C ILE A 13 -8.53 8.35 -14.84
N THR A 14 -8.87 9.24 -15.78
CA THR A 14 -9.78 10.36 -15.52
C THR A 14 -11.15 9.88 -15.03
N ASN A 15 -11.74 8.87 -15.68
CA ASN A 15 -13.03 8.32 -15.29
C ASN A 15 -12.96 7.66 -13.89
N LEU A 16 -11.89 6.91 -13.59
CA LEU A 16 -11.71 6.30 -12.26
C LEU A 16 -11.55 7.35 -11.16
N VAL A 17 -10.79 8.42 -11.41
CA VAL A 17 -10.63 9.52 -10.45
C VAL A 17 -11.97 10.18 -10.17
N ALA A 18 -12.80 10.44 -11.21
CA ALA A 18 -14.13 11.01 -11.05
C ALA A 18 -15.04 10.07 -10.23
N GLN A 19 -15.10 8.79 -10.60
CA GLN A 19 -15.90 7.77 -9.91
C GLN A 19 -15.51 7.62 -8.42
N ILE A 20 -14.22 7.56 -8.11
CA ILE A 20 -13.72 7.47 -6.73
C ILE A 20 -14.09 8.72 -5.94
N SER A 21 -13.91 9.91 -6.53
CA SER A 21 -14.21 11.19 -5.87
C SER A 21 -15.69 11.32 -5.53
N GLU A 22 -16.58 10.89 -6.42
CA GLU A 22 -18.03 10.85 -6.18
C GLU A 22 -18.40 9.84 -5.08
N ALA A 23 -17.85 8.63 -5.14
CA ALA A 23 -18.08 7.59 -4.15
C ALA A 23 -17.64 8.02 -2.74
N ILE A 24 -16.50 8.72 -2.60
CA ILE A 24 -16.04 9.27 -1.33
C ILE A 24 -17.02 10.31 -0.79
N GLY A 25 -17.56 11.18 -1.64
CA GLY A 25 -18.55 12.18 -1.22
C GLY A 25 -19.78 11.55 -0.56
N SER A 26 -20.24 10.42 -1.07
CA SER A 26 -21.40 9.69 -0.52
C SER A 26 -21.06 8.86 0.75
N TYR A 27 -19.80 8.49 0.94
CA TYR A 27 -19.37 7.66 2.07
C TYR A 27 -19.34 8.42 3.41
N TYR A 28 -19.00 9.71 3.43
CA TYR A 28 -18.85 10.52 4.66
C TYR A 28 -20.12 10.65 5.52
N ALA A 29 -21.28 10.29 4.99
CA ALA A 29 -22.55 10.48 5.70
C ALA A 29 -22.75 9.55 6.92
N HIS A 30 -21.93 8.48 7.11
CA HIS A 30 -22.20 7.47 8.15
C HIS A 30 -20.91 6.73 8.61
N GLU A 31 -20.27 7.21 9.65
CA GLU A 31 -19.17 6.48 10.31
C GLU A 31 -19.69 5.33 11.18
N ASN A 32 -19.04 4.15 11.10
CA ASN A 32 -19.32 2.97 11.92
C ASN A 32 -18.03 2.36 12.47
N LEU A 33 -17.82 2.50 13.78
CA LEU A 33 -16.60 2.01 14.47
C LEU A 33 -16.39 0.49 14.33
N ARG A 34 -17.48 -0.30 14.28
CA ARG A 34 -17.38 -1.75 14.06
C ARG A 34 -16.81 -2.07 12.68
N LEU A 35 -17.20 -1.31 11.67
CA LEU A 35 -16.70 -1.46 10.30
C LEU A 35 -15.21 -1.11 10.24
N HIS A 36 -14.76 -0.07 10.95
CA HIS A 36 -13.34 0.32 11.02
C HIS A 36 -12.47 -0.82 11.55
N ARG A 37 -12.89 -1.52 12.62
CA ARG A 37 -12.16 -2.67 13.17
C ARG A 37 -12.08 -3.82 12.15
N VAL A 38 -13.19 -4.19 11.53
CA VAL A 38 -13.23 -5.24 10.51
C VAL A 38 -12.32 -4.88 9.31
N ASN A 39 -12.37 -3.65 8.85
CA ASN A 39 -11.55 -3.18 7.74
C ASN A 39 -10.06 -3.17 8.09
N ARG A 40 -9.69 -2.77 9.32
CA ARG A 40 -8.29 -2.85 9.78
C ARG A 40 -7.76 -4.29 9.75
N ILE A 41 -8.56 -5.27 10.21
CA ILE A 41 -8.19 -6.69 10.12
C ILE A 41 -7.97 -7.09 8.66
N LYS A 42 -8.86 -6.70 7.74
CA LYS A 42 -8.74 -6.98 6.31
C LYS A 42 -7.51 -6.33 5.68
N THR A 43 -7.19 -5.09 6.05
CA THR A 43 -5.98 -4.39 5.61
C THR A 43 -4.72 -5.13 6.05
N ILE A 44 -4.60 -5.47 7.35
CA ILE A 44 -3.43 -6.17 7.88
C ILE A 44 -3.31 -7.56 7.25
N HIS A 45 -4.39 -8.35 7.23
CA HIS A 45 -4.39 -9.65 6.56
C HIS A 45 -3.98 -9.52 5.08
N GLY A 46 -4.61 -8.61 4.32
CA GLY A 46 -4.35 -8.43 2.89
C GLY A 46 -2.90 -8.06 2.60
N THR A 47 -2.34 -7.06 3.31
CA THR A 47 -0.96 -6.62 3.07
C THR A 47 0.08 -7.71 3.36
N LEU A 48 -0.17 -8.57 4.35
CA LEU A 48 0.72 -9.68 4.70
C LEU A 48 0.53 -10.87 3.75
N ALA A 49 -0.70 -11.22 3.40
CA ALA A 49 -1.00 -12.32 2.50
C ALA A 49 -0.45 -12.08 1.07
N ILE A 50 -0.37 -10.83 0.60
CA ILE A 50 0.30 -10.47 -0.64
C ILE A 50 1.77 -10.92 -0.63
N GLU A 51 2.45 -10.83 0.52
CA GLU A 51 3.86 -11.21 0.69
C GLU A 51 4.03 -12.68 1.14
N GLY A 52 2.95 -13.46 1.17
CA GLY A 52 3.02 -14.90 1.44
C GLY A 52 2.79 -15.31 2.89
N ASN A 53 2.41 -14.40 3.81
CA ASN A 53 1.95 -14.79 5.15
C ASN A 53 0.70 -15.68 5.03
N THR A 54 0.69 -16.79 5.74
CA THR A 54 -0.33 -17.85 5.59
C THR A 54 -1.44 -17.82 6.63
N LEU A 55 -1.38 -16.87 7.57
CA LEU A 55 -2.38 -16.73 8.63
C LEU A 55 -3.76 -16.41 8.07
N SER A 56 -4.79 -17.14 8.54
CA SER A 56 -6.17 -16.82 8.19
C SER A 56 -6.63 -15.52 8.84
N THR A 57 -7.71 -14.95 8.34
CA THR A 57 -8.33 -13.73 8.92
C THR A 57 -8.68 -13.93 10.40
N GLU A 58 -9.12 -15.15 10.81
CA GLU A 58 -9.43 -15.52 12.19
C GLU A 58 -8.16 -15.52 13.05
N GLN A 59 -7.05 -16.08 12.53
CA GLN A 59 -5.77 -16.09 13.23
C GLN A 59 -5.20 -14.67 13.38
N VAL A 60 -5.23 -13.87 12.32
CA VAL A 60 -4.87 -12.43 12.38
C VAL A 60 -5.71 -11.73 13.43
N THR A 61 -7.02 -11.94 13.45
CA THR A 61 -7.93 -11.37 14.46
C THR A 61 -7.52 -11.78 15.87
N ALA A 62 -7.22 -13.06 16.09
CA ALA A 62 -6.79 -13.56 17.40
C ALA A 62 -5.46 -12.92 17.87
N VAL A 63 -4.48 -12.76 16.97
CA VAL A 63 -3.23 -12.06 17.27
C VAL A 63 -3.48 -10.60 17.68
N LEU A 64 -4.35 -9.89 16.93
CA LEU A 64 -4.70 -8.50 17.22
C LEU A 64 -5.46 -8.33 18.54
N GLU A 65 -6.17 -9.39 18.99
CA GLU A 65 -6.87 -9.45 20.27
C GLU A 65 -5.98 -9.95 21.44
N GLY A 66 -4.69 -10.21 21.17
CA GLY A 66 -3.75 -10.74 22.19
C GLY A 66 -4.01 -12.19 22.57
N LYS A 67 -4.81 -12.94 21.79
CA LYS A 67 -5.09 -14.35 22.02
C LYS A 67 -3.96 -15.24 21.52
N PRO A 68 -3.71 -16.40 22.12
CA PRO A 68 -2.72 -17.35 21.63
C PRO A 68 -3.12 -17.91 20.26
N VAL A 69 -2.16 -18.02 19.36
CA VAL A 69 -2.33 -18.60 18.02
C VAL A 69 -1.22 -19.62 17.78
N VAL A 70 -1.58 -20.78 17.23
CA VAL A 70 -0.59 -21.77 16.76
C VAL A 70 -0.26 -21.42 15.31
N ALA A 71 0.93 -20.84 15.11
CA ALA A 71 1.41 -20.37 13.80
C ALA A 71 2.94 -20.14 13.84
N PRO A 72 3.62 -19.98 12.69
CA PRO A 72 5.03 -19.59 12.64
C PRO A 72 5.25 -18.26 13.39
N ILE A 73 6.31 -18.23 14.21
CA ILE A 73 6.60 -17.06 15.08
C ILE A 73 6.78 -15.79 14.24
N ASN A 74 7.48 -15.89 13.12
CA ASN A 74 7.72 -14.74 12.24
C ASN A 74 6.42 -14.19 11.66
N GLU A 75 5.50 -15.06 11.23
CA GLU A 75 4.21 -14.64 10.68
C GLU A 75 3.34 -13.91 11.73
N VAL A 76 3.36 -14.38 12.98
CA VAL A 76 2.70 -13.70 14.11
C VAL A 76 3.37 -12.34 14.38
N GLN A 77 4.71 -12.28 14.29
CA GLN A 77 5.44 -11.02 14.47
C GLN A 77 5.10 -10.02 13.37
N GLU A 78 5.00 -10.45 12.11
CA GLU A 78 4.55 -9.60 10.99
C GLU A 78 3.18 -8.97 11.26
N VAL A 79 2.21 -9.72 11.77
CA VAL A 79 0.88 -9.17 12.13
C VAL A 79 0.98 -8.07 13.19
N ARG A 80 1.78 -8.29 14.24
CA ARG A 80 1.98 -7.30 15.31
C ARG A 80 2.69 -6.04 14.79
N ASN A 81 3.67 -6.23 13.93
CA ASN A 81 4.41 -5.12 13.32
C ASN A 81 3.54 -4.31 12.37
N ALA A 82 2.78 -4.98 11.50
CA ALA A 82 1.85 -4.31 10.59
C ALA A 82 0.81 -3.48 11.38
N LEU A 83 0.22 -4.03 12.46
CA LEU A 83 -0.68 -3.25 13.31
C LEU A 83 -0.02 -1.97 13.80
N LYS A 84 1.18 -2.08 14.40
CA LYS A 84 1.93 -0.91 14.93
C LYS A 84 2.26 0.09 13.84
N ALA A 85 2.68 -0.37 12.65
CA ALA A 85 3.00 0.50 11.54
C ALA A 85 1.78 1.29 11.03
N TYR A 86 0.61 0.64 10.92
CA TYR A 86 -0.63 1.32 10.54
C TYR A 86 -1.16 2.26 11.64
N GLU A 87 -0.83 2.03 12.91
CA GLU A 87 -1.12 2.97 14.00
C GLU A 87 -0.27 4.25 13.94
N LEU A 88 0.88 4.22 13.28
CA LEU A 88 1.72 5.40 13.06
C LEU A 88 1.17 6.38 12.02
N LEU A 89 0.17 6.01 11.20
CA LEU A 89 -0.31 6.83 10.09
C LEU A 89 -0.62 8.29 10.46
N ASP A 90 -1.11 8.55 11.67
CA ASP A 90 -1.41 9.91 12.12
C ASP A 90 -0.17 10.75 12.45
N MET A 91 0.94 10.09 12.75
CA MET A 91 2.19 10.71 13.20
C MET A 91 3.23 10.87 12.08
N LEU A 92 3.04 10.19 10.94
CA LEU A 92 3.97 10.20 9.82
C LEU A 92 3.64 11.31 8.82
N ASP A 93 4.66 11.93 8.26
CA ASP A 93 4.55 12.89 7.16
C ASP A 93 4.92 12.17 5.84
N PRO A 94 4.01 12.07 4.85
CA PRO A 94 4.28 11.38 3.59
C PRO A 94 5.43 11.98 2.78
N CYS A 95 5.85 13.20 3.08
CA CYS A 95 6.92 13.91 2.38
C CYS A 95 8.28 13.85 3.10
N LYS A 96 8.40 13.04 4.19
CA LYS A 96 9.65 12.90 4.96
C LYS A 96 10.25 11.51 4.83
N VAL A 97 11.49 11.45 4.36
CA VAL A 97 12.26 10.20 4.25
C VAL A 97 12.50 9.57 5.62
N ASP A 98 12.80 10.36 6.65
CA ASP A 98 13.00 9.85 8.01
C ASP A 98 11.76 9.13 8.55
N ASP A 99 10.56 9.59 8.20
CA ASP A 99 9.31 8.95 8.58
C ASP A 99 9.09 7.65 7.80
N LEU A 100 9.55 7.57 6.54
CA LEU A 100 9.59 6.31 5.78
C LEU A 100 10.50 5.28 6.46
N LEU A 101 11.71 5.69 6.85
CA LEU A 101 12.67 4.82 7.54
C LEU A 101 12.11 4.33 8.89
N LYS A 102 11.42 5.19 9.63
CA LYS A 102 10.73 4.85 10.87
C LYS A 102 9.59 3.86 10.64
N ALA A 103 8.77 4.06 9.60
CA ALA A 103 7.69 3.16 9.26
C ALA A 103 8.21 1.76 8.89
N HIS A 104 9.25 1.69 8.05
CA HIS A 104 9.93 0.45 7.70
C HIS A 104 10.54 -0.24 8.94
N ALA A 105 11.26 0.50 9.79
CA ALA A 105 11.82 -0.06 11.04
C ALA A 105 10.75 -0.68 11.94
N THR A 106 9.55 -0.08 11.99
CA THR A 106 8.42 -0.63 12.74
C THR A 106 7.83 -1.86 12.06
N MET A 107 7.69 -1.84 10.72
CA MET A 107 7.14 -2.95 9.93
C MET A 107 8.01 -4.21 10.01
N GLU A 108 9.34 -4.04 10.01
CA GLU A 108 10.31 -5.16 9.95
C GLU A 108 10.96 -5.47 11.31
N SER A 109 10.48 -4.88 12.40
CA SER A 109 11.04 -5.05 13.74
C SER A 109 11.12 -6.53 14.16
N GLY A 110 12.34 -7.03 14.39
CA GLY A 110 12.61 -8.41 14.80
C GLY A 110 12.43 -9.46 13.70
N LEU A 111 12.29 -9.06 12.44
CA LEU A 111 12.17 -9.94 11.28
C LEU A 111 13.46 -9.99 10.46
N ILE A 112 14.14 -8.85 10.31
CA ILE A 112 15.40 -8.71 9.58
C ILE A 112 16.39 -7.84 10.37
N ASP A 113 17.69 -7.89 10.00
CA ASP A 113 18.73 -7.10 10.67
C ASP A 113 18.79 -5.64 10.17
N GLU A 114 18.56 -5.41 8.86
CA GLU A 114 18.66 -4.08 8.23
C GLU A 114 17.33 -3.34 8.29
N ILE A 115 16.89 -2.93 9.48
CA ILE A 115 15.65 -2.17 9.66
C ILE A 115 15.89 -0.66 9.59
N GLY A 116 14.96 0.06 8.97
CA GLY A 116 14.98 1.55 8.95
C GLY A 116 16.19 2.14 8.23
N CYS A 117 16.81 1.38 7.33
CA CYS A 117 17.91 1.87 6.49
C CYS A 117 17.79 1.31 5.08
N PHE A 118 18.33 2.03 4.11
CA PHE A 118 18.37 1.57 2.72
C PHE A 118 19.31 0.38 2.57
N ARG A 119 18.95 -0.54 1.66
CA ARG A 119 19.76 -1.71 1.32
C ARG A 119 21.15 -1.35 0.81
N LYS A 120 22.09 -2.26 1.04
CA LYS A 120 23.46 -2.17 0.55
C LYS A 120 23.73 -3.15 -0.58
N GLY A 121 22.86 -4.14 -0.76
CA GLY A 121 22.97 -5.18 -1.78
C GLY A 121 22.02 -4.97 -2.96
N GLY A 122 22.13 -5.85 -3.96
CA GLY A 122 21.16 -5.94 -5.06
C GLY A 122 19.81 -6.42 -4.55
N ALA A 123 18.73 -5.99 -5.21
CA ALA A 123 17.36 -6.40 -4.90
C ALA A 123 16.52 -6.43 -6.18
N GLY A 124 15.28 -6.90 -6.07
CA GLY A 124 14.33 -6.92 -7.17
C GLY A 124 12.96 -7.41 -6.75
N VAL A 125 11.97 -7.13 -7.57
CA VAL A 125 10.60 -7.62 -7.37
C VAL A 125 10.50 -9.00 -7.98
N VAL A 126 10.01 -9.96 -7.20
CA VAL A 126 9.79 -11.35 -7.64
C VAL A 126 8.32 -11.72 -7.52
N SER A 127 7.86 -12.64 -8.39
CA SER A 127 6.55 -13.29 -8.29
C SER A 127 6.76 -14.79 -8.46
N GLY A 128 6.62 -15.54 -7.35
CA GLY A 128 7.06 -16.93 -7.30
C GLY A 128 8.55 -17.04 -7.59
N GLU A 129 8.92 -17.85 -8.60
CA GLU A 129 10.32 -18.03 -9.04
C GLU A 129 10.76 -17.03 -10.12
N THR A 130 9.88 -16.15 -10.59
CA THR A 130 10.16 -15.23 -11.68
C THR A 130 10.54 -13.86 -11.17
N VAL A 131 11.73 -13.37 -11.59
CA VAL A 131 12.13 -11.98 -11.36
C VAL A 131 11.34 -11.09 -12.33
N ILE A 132 10.51 -10.21 -11.78
CA ILE A 132 9.70 -9.26 -12.55
C ILE A 132 10.51 -8.01 -12.90
N HIS A 133 11.34 -7.56 -11.96
CA HIS A 133 12.10 -6.33 -12.08
C HIS A 133 13.40 -6.43 -11.27
N TYR A 134 14.53 -6.01 -11.85
CA TYR A 134 15.78 -5.80 -11.15
C TYR A 134 15.83 -4.36 -10.67
N ALA A 135 15.96 -4.16 -9.36
CA ALA A 135 16.05 -2.83 -8.78
C ALA A 135 17.37 -2.13 -9.16
N PRO A 136 17.41 -0.79 -9.17
CA PRO A 136 18.63 -0.02 -9.36
C PRO A 136 19.74 -0.39 -8.38
N ASP A 137 20.99 -0.05 -8.72
CA ASP A 137 22.15 -0.25 -7.82
C ASP A 137 21.92 0.42 -6.46
N ALA A 138 22.35 -0.24 -5.38
CA ALA A 138 22.12 0.21 -4.00
C ALA A 138 22.67 1.63 -3.74
N GLU A 139 23.80 1.99 -4.34
CA GLU A 139 24.41 3.33 -4.23
C GLU A 139 23.50 4.45 -4.76
N ARG A 140 22.60 4.13 -5.68
CA ARG A 140 21.65 5.10 -6.26
C ARG A 140 20.39 5.27 -5.43
N VAL A 141 20.06 4.32 -4.56
CA VAL A 141 18.80 4.30 -3.79
C VAL A 141 18.55 5.58 -3.01
N PRO A 142 19.51 6.14 -2.23
CA PRO A 142 19.27 7.37 -1.49
C PRO A 142 18.89 8.56 -2.39
N PHE A 143 19.51 8.66 -3.56
CA PHE A 143 19.22 9.74 -4.52
C PHE A 143 17.83 9.57 -5.15
N LEU A 144 17.51 8.35 -5.60
CA LEU A 144 16.23 8.05 -6.23
C LEU A 144 15.06 8.24 -5.25
N VAL A 145 15.23 7.84 -3.99
CA VAL A 145 14.22 8.07 -2.94
C VAL A 145 14.05 9.57 -2.68
N ASN A 146 15.14 10.33 -2.54
CA ASN A 146 15.05 11.77 -2.35
C ASN A 146 14.34 12.46 -3.52
N ASP A 147 14.65 12.07 -4.77
CA ASP A 147 14.01 12.61 -5.97
C ASP A 147 12.50 12.29 -5.99
N LEU A 148 12.11 11.07 -5.60
CA LEU A 148 10.72 10.66 -5.51
C LEU A 148 9.95 11.45 -4.44
N PHE A 149 10.56 11.68 -3.27
CA PHE A 149 9.96 12.48 -2.19
C PHE A 149 9.88 13.96 -2.57
N GLU A 150 10.88 14.50 -3.27
CA GLU A 150 10.83 15.87 -3.80
C GLU A 150 9.69 16.01 -4.82
N TRP A 151 9.54 15.04 -5.72
CA TRP A 151 8.42 15.01 -6.66
C TRP A 151 7.08 14.98 -5.93
N LEU A 152 6.91 14.11 -4.92
CA LEU A 152 5.67 14.01 -4.15
C LEU A 152 5.31 15.33 -3.46
N ARG A 153 6.32 16.05 -2.94
CA ARG A 153 6.14 17.34 -2.25
C ARG A 153 5.74 18.46 -3.19
N THR A 154 6.18 18.42 -4.45
CA THR A 154 6.05 19.53 -5.40
C THR A 154 5.04 19.28 -6.52
N THR A 155 4.47 18.08 -6.60
CA THR A 155 3.53 17.74 -7.67
C THR A 155 2.16 18.38 -7.46
N ASP A 156 1.55 18.86 -8.55
CA ASP A 156 0.16 19.32 -8.60
C ASP A 156 -0.83 18.21 -9.01
N GLU A 157 -0.33 16.95 -9.13
CA GLU A 157 -1.18 15.83 -9.52
C GLU A 157 -2.24 15.51 -8.46
N HIS A 158 -3.39 15.05 -8.95
CA HIS A 158 -4.45 14.61 -8.03
C HIS A 158 -3.95 13.53 -7.07
N PRO A 159 -4.22 13.58 -5.74
CA PRO A 159 -3.67 12.65 -4.76
C PRO A 159 -3.90 11.16 -5.06
N LEU A 160 -5.01 10.80 -5.72
CA LEU A 160 -5.24 9.44 -6.21
C LEU A 160 -4.18 9.00 -7.22
N ILE A 161 -3.80 9.88 -8.14
CA ILE A 161 -2.79 9.60 -9.15
C ILE A 161 -1.41 9.62 -8.50
N ALA A 162 -1.10 10.67 -7.74
CA ALA A 162 0.19 10.84 -7.08
C ALA A 162 0.53 9.64 -6.16
N SER A 163 -0.45 9.13 -5.41
CA SER A 163 -0.23 7.96 -4.54
C SER A 163 0.08 6.69 -5.33
N CYS A 164 -0.58 6.47 -6.47
CA CYS A 164 -0.33 5.31 -7.32
C CYS A 164 1.04 5.40 -8.01
N VAL A 165 1.41 6.58 -8.50
CA VAL A 165 2.72 6.84 -9.13
C VAL A 165 3.82 6.65 -8.09
N PHE A 166 3.66 7.23 -6.88
CA PHE A 166 4.62 7.04 -5.79
C PHE A 166 4.80 5.56 -5.45
N HIS A 167 3.70 4.82 -5.31
CA HIS A 167 3.75 3.40 -4.96
C HIS A 167 4.51 2.60 -6.02
N TYR A 168 4.25 2.84 -7.31
CA TYR A 168 4.98 2.17 -8.39
C TYR A 168 6.48 2.50 -8.37
N GLU A 169 6.83 3.78 -8.30
CA GLU A 169 8.24 4.23 -8.28
C GLU A 169 8.97 3.69 -7.05
N PHE A 170 8.30 3.61 -5.90
CA PHE A 170 8.84 3.01 -4.70
C PHE A 170 9.13 1.51 -4.90
N GLU A 171 8.21 0.76 -5.50
CA GLU A 171 8.43 -0.65 -5.84
C GLU A 171 9.54 -0.81 -6.88
N PHE A 172 9.65 0.11 -7.84
CA PHE A 172 10.72 0.13 -8.83
C PHE A 172 12.10 0.39 -8.21
N ILE A 173 12.21 1.35 -7.30
CA ILE A 173 13.46 1.66 -6.57
C ILE A 173 13.83 0.51 -5.64
N HIS A 174 12.83 -0.10 -5.01
CA HIS A 174 12.98 -1.20 -4.05
C HIS A 174 14.01 -0.89 -2.97
N PRO A 175 13.79 0.14 -2.14
CA PRO A 175 14.86 0.77 -1.36
C PRO A 175 15.38 -0.07 -0.19
N PHE A 176 14.65 -1.08 0.25
CA PHE A 176 14.98 -1.88 1.44
C PHE A 176 15.43 -3.30 1.07
N ALA A 177 16.10 -3.97 2.00
CA ALA A 177 16.50 -5.38 1.84
C ALA A 177 15.28 -6.32 1.81
N ASP A 178 14.25 -6.02 2.60
CA ASP A 178 12.94 -6.67 2.64
C ASP A 178 11.86 -5.67 3.06
N GLY A 179 10.57 -6.03 3.01
CA GLY A 179 9.45 -5.21 3.46
C GLY A 179 9.04 -4.07 2.52
N ASN A 180 9.58 -4.02 1.29
CA ASN A 180 9.24 -2.96 0.33
C ASN A 180 7.75 -2.94 0.02
N GLY A 181 7.15 -4.08 -0.35
CA GLY A 181 5.73 -4.15 -0.68
C GLY A 181 4.82 -3.72 0.48
N ARG A 182 5.10 -4.18 1.70
CA ARG A 182 4.34 -3.79 2.92
C ARG A 182 4.46 -2.29 3.18
N THR A 183 5.68 -1.75 3.06
CA THR A 183 5.94 -0.32 3.29
C THR A 183 5.34 0.55 2.18
N GLY A 184 5.44 0.15 0.92
CA GLY A 184 4.86 0.87 -0.23
C GLY A 184 3.34 1.01 -0.13
N ARG A 185 2.63 -0.08 0.24
CA ARG A 185 1.18 -0.05 0.46
C ARG A 185 0.79 0.82 1.67
N LEU A 186 1.52 0.73 2.78
CA LEU A 186 1.32 1.63 3.92
C LEU A 186 1.51 3.09 3.50
N TRP A 187 2.54 3.40 2.70
CA TRP A 187 2.82 4.75 2.25
C TRP A 187 1.76 5.29 1.30
N GLN A 188 1.24 4.46 0.41
CA GLN A 188 0.09 4.80 -0.42
C GLN A 188 -1.13 5.17 0.43
N THR A 189 -1.44 4.36 1.44
CA THR A 189 -2.52 4.64 2.41
C THR A 189 -2.26 5.94 3.15
N LEU A 190 -1.02 6.23 3.55
CA LEU A 190 -0.64 7.48 4.20
C LEU A 190 -0.92 8.70 3.30
N ILE A 191 -0.43 8.68 2.05
CA ILE A 191 -0.63 9.77 1.08
C ILE A 191 -2.14 10.03 0.88
N LEU A 192 -2.91 8.98 0.62
CA LEU A 192 -4.35 9.06 0.42
C LEU A 192 -5.09 9.57 1.66
N SER A 193 -4.66 9.16 2.86
CA SER A 193 -5.28 9.56 4.12
C SER A 193 -5.08 11.05 4.45
N ARG A 194 -4.01 11.66 3.93
CA ARG A 194 -3.78 13.12 4.06
C ARG A 194 -4.74 13.92 3.19
N TRP A 195 -5.16 13.36 2.07
CA TRP A 195 -6.19 13.95 1.23
C TRP A 195 -7.60 13.68 1.76
N ARG A 196 -7.91 12.42 2.13
CA ARG A 196 -9.21 12.02 2.68
C ARG A 196 -9.03 10.99 3.79
N PRO A 197 -9.40 11.30 5.05
CA PRO A 197 -9.19 10.42 6.21
C PRO A 197 -9.82 9.03 6.09
N ILE A 198 -10.86 8.86 5.29
CA ILE A 198 -11.52 7.57 5.01
C ILE A 198 -10.52 6.48 4.57
N PHE A 199 -9.45 6.85 3.84
CA PHE A 199 -8.48 5.90 3.32
C PHE A 199 -7.73 5.13 4.42
N LYS A 200 -7.68 5.63 5.66
CA LYS A 200 -7.15 4.86 6.80
C LYS A 200 -7.98 3.61 7.12
N ASN A 201 -9.24 3.60 6.72
CA ASN A 201 -10.22 2.57 7.04
C ASN A 201 -10.73 1.80 5.82
N LEU A 202 -10.18 2.04 4.63
CA LEU A 202 -10.51 1.30 3.41
C LEU A 202 -9.54 0.13 3.25
N PRO A 203 -10.01 -1.13 3.20
CA PRO A 203 -9.17 -2.31 3.08
C PRO A 203 -8.76 -2.55 1.62
N ILE A 204 -8.00 -1.61 1.04
CA ILE A 204 -7.52 -1.64 -0.36
C ILE A 204 -6.66 -2.89 -0.56
N GLU A 205 -5.80 -3.20 0.39
CA GLU A 205 -4.88 -4.34 0.37
C GLU A 205 -5.61 -5.69 0.26
N ASN A 206 -6.81 -5.79 0.82
CA ASN A 206 -7.64 -6.99 0.69
C ASN A 206 -8.10 -7.23 -0.77
N ILE A 207 -8.38 -6.16 -1.52
CA ILE A 207 -8.73 -6.26 -2.94
C ILE A 207 -7.47 -6.46 -3.79
N VAL A 208 -6.34 -5.83 -3.44
CA VAL A 208 -5.04 -6.12 -4.07
C VAL A 208 -4.70 -7.60 -3.91
N TYR A 209 -4.87 -8.18 -2.72
CA TYR A 209 -4.66 -9.61 -2.48
C TYR A 209 -5.56 -10.50 -3.34
N LYS A 210 -6.85 -10.16 -3.46
CA LYS A 210 -7.79 -10.86 -4.35
C LYS A 210 -7.30 -10.89 -5.81
N TYR A 211 -6.63 -9.83 -6.26
CA TYR A 211 -6.08 -9.68 -7.61
C TYR A 211 -4.54 -9.67 -7.62
N GLN A 212 -3.91 -10.48 -6.76
CA GLN A 212 -2.46 -10.49 -6.59
C GLN A 212 -1.69 -10.72 -7.89
N LYS A 213 -2.17 -11.63 -8.75
CA LYS A 213 -1.55 -11.92 -10.05
C LYS A 213 -1.58 -10.70 -10.97
N GLU A 214 -2.70 -10.01 -11.03
CA GLU A 214 -2.89 -8.79 -11.80
C GLU A 214 -2.05 -7.63 -11.25
N TYR A 215 -1.90 -7.54 -9.92
CA TYR A 215 -1.02 -6.59 -9.26
C TYR A 215 0.43 -6.75 -9.71
N TYR A 216 1.00 -7.95 -9.61
CA TYR A 216 2.37 -8.20 -10.08
C TYR A 216 2.51 -8.06 -11.59
N LYS A 217 1.50 -8.44 -12.37
CA LYS A 217 1.47 -8.18 -13.80
C LYS A 217 1.49 -6.68 -14.11
N ALA A 218 0.73 -5.87 -13.38
CA ALA A 218 0.72 -4.41 -13.56
C ALA A 218 2.10 -3.80 -13.25
N ILE A 219 2.80 -4.27 -12.22
CA ILE A 219 4.19 -3.88 -11.95
C ILE A 219 5.10 -4.26 -13.14
N ALA A 220 5.02 -5.50 -13.60
CA ALA A 220 5.89 -6.04 -14.66
C ALA A 220 5.76 -5.27 -15.98
N VAL A 221 4.52 -4.93 -16.40
CA VAL A 221 4.27 -4.26 -17.68
C VAL A 221 4.50 -2.75 -17.61
N SER A 222 4.57 -2.17 -16.41
CA SER A 222 4.75 -0.73 -16.20
C SER A 222 6.20 -0.24 -16.40
N GLY A 223 7.19 -1.13 -16.45
CA GLY A 223 8.60 -0.77 -16.71
C GLY A 223 8.93 -0.42 -18.17
N GLY A 224 7.94 -0.53 -19.08
CA GLY A 224 8.12 -0.31 -20.52
C GLY A 224 7.82 1.12 -20.97
N LYS A 225 7.51 1.28 -22.25
CA LYS A 225 7.23 2.58 -22.91
C LYS A 225 6.03 3.35 -22.29
N ALA A 226 5.09 2.65 -21.63
CA ALA A 226 3.91 3.26 -21.00
C ALA A 226 4.21 3.88 -19.63
N GLY A 227 5.45 3.73 -19.12
CA GLY A 227 5.76 4.11 -17.74
C GLY A 227 4.86 3.39 -16.75
N CYS A 228 4.50 4.02 -15.64
CA CYS A 228 3.66 3.42 -14.60
C CYS A 228 2.15 3.49 -14.88
N THR A 229 1.72 3.94 -16.07
CA THR A 229 0.30 4.07 -16.43
C THR A 229 -0.52 2.80 -16.19
N PRO A 230 -0.09 1.57 -16.61
CA PRO A 230 -0.85 0.35 -16.34
C PRO A 230 -1.04 0.06 -14.85
N PHE A 231 -0.04 0.36 -14.04
CA PHE A 231 -0.13 0.21 -12.58
C PHE A 231 -1.09 1.22 -11.97
N VAL A 232 -1.04 2.48 -12.38
CA VAL A 232 -1.98 3.53 -11.95
C VAL A 232 -3.42 3.13 -12.26
N GLU A 233 -3.70 2.66 -13.48
CA GLU A 233 -5.03 2.19 -13.87
C GLU A 233 -5.52 1.00 -13.05
N PHE A 234 -4.62 0.05 -12.76
CA PHE A 234 -4.95 -1.10 -11.92
C PHE A 234 -5.30 -0.68 -10.50
N VAL A 235 -4.45 0.11 -9.84
CA VAL A 235 -4.66 0.50 -8.44
C VAL A 235 -5.89 1.40 -8.28
N LEU A 236 -6.12 2.34 -9.19
CA LEU A 236 -7.37 3.13 -9.18
C LEU A 236 -8.60 2.23 -9.35
N GLY A 237 -8.54 1.21 -10.19
CA GLY A 237 -9.61 0.21 -10.32
C GLY A 237 -9.87 -0.54 -9.00
N VAL A 238 -8.82 -0.95 -8.30
CA VAL A 238 -8.89 -1.58 -6.97
C VAL A 238 -9.54 -0.64 -5.94
N ILE A 239 -9.15 0.63 -5.91
CA ILE A 239 -9.74 1.64 -5.01
C ILE A 239 -11.24 1.80 -5.29
N ALA A 240 -11.64 1.90 -6.56
CA ALA A 240 -13.04 2.02 -6.96
C ALA A 240 -13.86 0.79 -6.53
N GLU A 241 -13.33 -0.43 -6.75
CA GLU A 241 -13.98 -1.68 -6.31
C GLU A 241 -14.09 -1.75 -4.78
N THR A 242 -13.04 -1.33 -4.06
CA THR A 242 -13.05 -1.30 -2.59
C THR A 242 -14.19 -0.43 -2.06
N LEU A 243 -14.36 0.78 -2.59
CA LEU A 243 -15.43 1.69 -2.21
C LEU A 243 -16.82 1.11 -2.50
N THR A 244 -17.02 0.53 -3.69
CA THR A 244 -18.28 -0.12 -4.08
C THR A 244 -18.61 -1.29 -3.15
N THR A 245 -17.63 -2.12 -2.83
CA THR A 245 -17.80 -3.26 -1.91
C THR A 245 -18.17 -2.80 -0.50
N GLN A 246 -17.53 -1.75 0.00
CA GLN A 246 -17.83 -1.18 1.32
C GLN A 246 -19.24 -0.58 1.36
N GLU A 247 -19.69 0.09 0.32
CA GLU A 247 -21.04 0.64 0.22
C GLU A 247 -22.10 -0.47 0.24
N THR A 248 -21.88 -1.56 -0.50
CA THR A 248 -22.77 -2.73 -0.52
C THR A 248 -22.85 -3.38 0.85
N THR A 249 -21.71 -3.63 1.51
CA THR A 249 -21.65 -4.20 2.87
C THR A 249 -22.41 -3.33 3.87
N ARG A 250 -22.30 -2.01 3.77
CA ARG A 250 -23.00 -1.05 4.61
C ARG A 250 -24.52 -1.14 4.41
N LYS A 251 -24.99 -1.14 3.16
CA LYS A 251 -26.44 -1.24 2.84
C LYS A 251 -27.04 -2.52 3.41
N LEU A 252 -26.34 -3.65 3.30
CA LEU A 252 -26.79 -4.93 3.86
C LEU A 252 -26.86 -4.90 5.40
N SER A 253 -25.91 -4.25 6.07
CA SER A 253 -25.92 -4.15 7.54
C SER A 253 -27.07 -3.28 8.08
N LEU A 254 -27.60 -2.36 7.29
CA LEU A 254 -28.76 -1.53 7.67
C LEU A 254 -30.10 -2.22 7.47
N ILE A 255 -30.17 -3.29 6.65
CA ILE A 255 -31.40 -4.06 6.39
C ILE A 255 -31.61 -5.12 7.47
N HIS A 256 -30.58 -5.52 8.21
CA HIS A 256 -30.61 -6.55 9.24
C HIS A 256 -30.68 -5.99 10.69
N ILE A 257 -31.01 -4.72 10.85
CA ILE A 257 -31.41 -4.09 12.11
C ILE A 257 -32.93 -3.91 12.11
#